data_8f3dd180513a5748ee3d137c708fb95c
#
_entry.id   8f3dd180513a5748ee3d137c708fb95c
#
_cell.length_a   1.000
_cell.length_b   1.000
_cell.length_c   1.000
_cell.angle_alpha   90.00
_cell.angle_beta   90.00
_cell.angle_gamma   90.00
#
_symmetry.space_group_name_H-M   'P 1'
#
loop_
_entity.id
_entity.type
_entity.pdbx_description
1 polymer ?
#
loop_
_entity_poly.entity_id
_entity_poly.type
_entity_poly.pdbx_seq_one_letter_code
_entity_poly.pdbx_strand_id
1 'polypeptide(L)'
;MSDSPTPGPAVTTEEIVNPVIPPAEHDGVRDLIIIGSGPAGYTAATYAARANLHPLVFEGSQFGGALMTTTEVENFPGFPAGIQGPQLMDDMRTQAEKFGAELVPRDVTEVDLTATPKIVKVGDEVHRAHAVIVATGSKYRYLGLDNEQRLLGRGVSACATCDGFFFRDQDIVVVGGGDSAMEEATFLTRFASSVTVVHRREELRASKIMQKRAQDNEKIRWALGKQVTEVHGDSTVSGGTTPSSFCRARVVARTSSQPRSNSPR
;
A
#
# COMPACT_ATOMS: atom_id res chain seq x y z
N MET A 1 53.07 -23.61 15.04
CA MET A 1 52.20 -24.63 14.42
C MET A 1 50.79 -24.16 14.61
N SER A 2 50.20 -23.59 13.58
CA SER A 2 48.83 -23.04 13.59
C SER A 2 47.93 -24.06 12.91
N ASP A 3 47.12 -24.76 13.69
CA ASP A 3 46.10 -25.64 13.14
C ASP A 3 44.96 -24.78 12.54
N SER A 4 44.88 -24.78 11.24
CA SER A 4 43.72 -24.27 10.55
C SER A 4 42.58 -25.29 10.62
N PRO A 5 41.34 -24.90 10.95
CA PRO A 5 40.22 -25.84 10.99
C PRO A 5 39.90 -26.37 9.59
N THR A 6 39.76 -27.68 9.50
CA THR A 6 39.35 -28.40 8.29
C THR A 6 37.92 -27.92 7.89
N PRO A 7 37.66 -27.55 6.61
CA PRO A 7 36.32 -27.22 6.18
C PRO A 7 35.41 -28.44 6.28
N GLY A 8 34.25 -28.25 6.91
CA GLY A 8 33.20 -29.25 6.98
C GLY A 8 32.68 -29.68 5.59
N PRO A 9 32.02 -30.83 5.48
CA PRO A 9 31.54 -31.35 4.21
C PRO A 9 30.62 -30.34 3.53
N ALA A 10 30.86 -30.09 2.23
CA ALA A 10 30.01 -29.25 1.40
C ALA A 10 28.59 -29.82 1.39
N VAL A 11 27.63 -29.04 1.88
CA VAL A 11 26.21 -29.37 1.74
C VAL A 11 25.88 -29.23 0.25
N THR A 12 25.75 -30.37 -0.43
CA THR A 12 25.17 -30.40 -1.78
C THR A 12 23.72 -29.98 -1.63
N THR A 13 23.35 -28.85 -2.20
CA THR A 13 21.97 -28.47 -2.41
C THR A 13 21.37 -29.43 -3.45
N GLU A 14 20.96 -30.62 -3.02
CA GLU A 14 19.90 -31.33 -3.72
C GLU A 14 18.70 -30.38 -3.73
N GLU A 15 18.17 -30.07 -4.91
CA GLU A 15 16.93 -29.33 -5.04
C GLU A 15 15.90 -29.98 -4.13
N ILE A 16 15.53 -29.30 -3.06
CA ILE A 16 14.37 -29.68 -2.26
C ILE A 16 13.16 -29.40 -3.16
N VAL A 17 12.84 -30.34 -4.02
CA VAL A 17 11.57 -30.37 -4.71
C VAL A 17 10.55 -30.63 -3.62
N ASN A 18 9.94 -29.59 -3.10
CA ASN A 18 8.76 -29.74 -2.29
C ASN A 18 7.76 -30.55 -3.11
N PRO A 19 7.32 -31.74 -2.65
CA PRO A 19 6.29 -32.48 -3.36
C PRO A 19 5.11 -31.54 -3.55
N VAL A 20 4.73 -31.26 -4.80
CA VAL A 20 3.48 -30.61 -5.11
C VAL A 20 2.41 -31.59 -4.65
N ILE A 21 1.86 -31.34 -3.45
CA ILE A 21 0.73 -32.11 -2.95
C ILE A 21 -0.43 -31.75 -3.89
N PRO A 22 -0.98 -32.75 -4.61
CA PRO A 22 -2.10 -32.48 -5.52
C PRO A 22 -3.23 -31.82 -4.70
N PRO A 23 -3.95 -30.86 -5.29
CA PRO A 23 -5.08 -30.25 -4.62
C PRO A 23 -6.01 -31.37 -4.13
N ALA A 24 -6.40 -31.29 -2.85
CA ALA A 24 -7.41 -32.22 -2.33
C ALA A 24 -8.63 -32.13 -3.25
N GLU A 25 -9.28 -33.29 -3.53
CA GLU A 25 -10.54 -33.30 -4.25
C GLU A 25 -11.55 -32.47 -3.44
N HIS A 26 -11.70 -31.20 -3.84
CA HIS A 26 -12.66 -30.32 -3.23
C HIS A 26 -14.03 -30.61 -3.86
N ASP A 27 -15.04 -30.66 -3.05
CA ASP A 27 -16.46 -30.70 -3.45
C ASP A 27 -16.93 -29.41 -4.14
N GLY A 28 -16.01 -28.70 -4.79
CA GLY A 28 -16.20 -27.39 -5.39
C GLY A 28 -16.06 -26.21 -4.40
N VAL A 29 -15.66 -26.49 -3.16
CA VAL A 29 -15.39 -25.47 -2.14
C VAL A 29 -13.89 -25.41 -1.84
N ARG A 30 -13.26 -24.26 -2.05
CA ARG A 30 -11.85 -24.02 -1.74
C ARG A 30 -11.63 -23.79 -0.24
N ASP A 31 -10.48 -24.16 0.29
CA ASP A 31 -10.12 -23.80 1.67
C ASP A 31 -10.02 -22.28 1.83
N LEU A 32 -9.36 -21.64 0.87
CA LEU A 32 -9.07 -20.22 0.90
C LEU A 32 -9.10 -19.58 -0.48
N ILE A 33 -9.78 -18.43 -0.57
CA ILE A 33 -9.64 -17.50 -1.69
C ILE A 33 -9.01 -16.21 -1.17
N ILE A 34 -8.04 -15.67 -1.93
CA ILE A 34 -7.39 -14.39 -1.66
C ILE A 34 -7.75 -13.42 -2.79
N ILE A 35 -8.20 -12.22 -2.44
CA ILE A 35 -8.57 -11.19 -3.40
C ILE A 35 -7.54 -10.06 -3.33
N GLY A 36 -6.73 -9.93 -4.39
CA GLY A 36 -5.68 -8.93 -4.53
C GLY A 36 -4.28 -9.51 -4.46
N SER A 37 -3.38 -8.91 -5.22
CA SER A 37 -2.02 -9.37 -5.53
C SER A 37 -0.92 -8.41 -5.10
N GLY A 38 -1.22 -7.44 -4.23
CA GLY A 38 -0.19 -6.64 -3.58
C GLY A 38 0.66 -7.45 -2.60
N PRO A 39 1.63 -6.84 -1.92
CA PRO A 39 2.50 -7.53 -0.96
C PRO A 39 1.72 -8.34 0.10
N ALA A 40 0.58 -7.83 0.55
CA ALA A 40 -0.27 -8.52 1.52
C ALA A 40 -0.89 -9.80 0.93
N GLY A 41 -1.37 -9.74 -0.32
CA GLY A 41 -1.97 -10.88 -1.01
C GLY A 41 -0.96 -12.00 -1.26
N TYR A 42 0.19 -11.68 -1.83
CA TYR A 42 1.23 -12.69 -2.08
C TYR A 42 1.86 -13.24 -0.81
N THR A 43 2.01 -12.42 0.24
CA THR A 43 2.44 -12.92 1.55
C THR A 43 1.43 -13.93 2.11
N ALA A 44 0.14 -13.60 2.07
CA ALA A 44 -0.92 -14.50 2.51
C ALA A 44 -0.94 -15.79 1.67
N ALA A 45 -0.80 -15.68 0.35
CA ALA A 45 -0.75 -16.80 -0.57
C ALA A 45 0.42 -17.74 -0.26
N THR A 46 1.62 -17.17 -0.08
CA THR A 46 2.83 -17.93 0.25
C THR A 46 2.65 -18.75 1.54
N TYR A 47 2.17 -18.12 2.61
CA TYR A 47 2.00 -18.83 3.89
C TYR A 47 0.83 -19.80 3.91
N ALA A 48 -0.27 -19.48 3.23
CA ALA A 48 -1.40 -20.40 3.08
C ALA A 48 -1.00 -21.65 2.27
N ALA A 49 -0.27 -21.46 1.16
CA ALA A 49 0.24 -22.58 0.37
C ALA A 49 1.20 -23.46 1.19
N ARG A 50 2.10 -22.87 1.97
CA ARG A 50 2.99 -23.61 2.87
C ARG A 50 2.23 -24.37 3.97
N ALA A 51 1.02 -23.93 4.32
CA ALA A 51 0.13 -24.62 5.23
C ALA A 51 -0.79 -25.65 4.54
N ASN A 52 -0.56 -25.94 3.26
CA ASN A 52 -1.36 -26.87 2.42
C ASN A 52 -2.84 -26.46 2.28
N LEU A 53 -3.14 -25.16 2.31
CA LEU A 53 -4.49 -24.65 2.11
C LEU A 53 -4.85 -24.39 0.64
N HIS A 54 -3.96 -24.69 -0.30
CA HIS A 54 -4.17 -24.54 -1.75
C HIS A 54 -4.90 -23.24 -2.13
N PRO A 55 -4.35 -22.05 -1.78
CA PRO A 55 -5.05 -20.80 -1.96
C PRO A 55 -5.25 -20.49 -3.43
N LEU A 56 -6.47 -20.07 -3.79
CA LEU A 56 -6.78 -19.44 -5.07
C LEU A 56 -6.68 -17.92 -4.91
N VAL A 57 -5.82 -17.28 -5.69
CA VAL A 57 -5.58 -15.83 -5.64
C VAL A 57 -6.15 -15.18 -6.89
N PHE A 58 -7.10 -14.29 -6.72
CA PHE A 58 -7.53 -13.39 -7.80
C PHE A 58 -6.66 -12.15 -7.78
N GLU A 59 -5.73 -12.06 -8.73
CA GLU A 59 -4.71 -11.02 -8.81
C GLU A 59 -5.29 -9.67 -9.27
N GLY A 60 -6.41 -9.70 -9.98
CA GLY A 60 -6.93 -8.56 -10.72
C GLY A 60 -6.25 -8.40 -12.08
N SER A 61 -6.78 -7.50 -12.90
CA SER A 61 -6.23 -7.15 -14.22
C SER A 61 -4.90 -6.38 -14.14
N GLN A 62 -4.59 -5.81 -12.97
CA GLN A 62 -3.34 -5.11 -12.67
C GLN A 62 -2.69 -5.76 -11.42
N PHE A 63 -1.94 -6.84 -11.65
CA PHE A 63 -1.29 -7.56 -10.56
C PHE A 63 -0.18 -6.73 -9.89
N GLY A 64 0.22 -7.14 -8.67
CA GLY A 64 1.32 -6.54 -7.92
C GLY A 64 0.96 -5.25 -7.17
N GLY A 65 -0.21 -4.66 -7.46
CA GLY A 65 -0.73 -3.50 -6.72
C GLY A 65 0.12 -2.24 -6.87
N ALA A 66 0.14 -1.39 -5.84
CA ALA A 66 0.78 -0.07 -5.88
C ALA A 66 2.30 -0.12 -6.11
N LEU A 67 2.97 -1.21 -5.74
CA LEU A 67 4.42 -1.34 -5.92
C LEU A 67 4.83 -1.51 -7.38
N MET A 68 3.93 -1.95 -8.27
CA MET A 68 4.21 -2.01 -9.71
C MET A 68 4.44 -0.64 -10.36
N THR A 69 3.96 0.43 -9.72
CA THR A 69 4.14 1.81 -10.18
C THR A 69 5.15 2.60 -9.35
N THR A 70 5.78 1.96 -8.36
CA THR A 70 6.81 2.54 -7.51
C THR A 70 8.19 2.22 -8.07
N THR A 71 9.14 3.13 -7.92
CA THR A 71 10.54 2.92 -8.30
C THR A 71 11.24 2.07 -7.24
N GLU A 72 12.00 2.67 -6.37
CA GLU A 72 12.76 2.00 -5.33
C GLU A 72 11.96 1.84 -4.04
N VAL A 73 12.01 0.64 -3.44
CA VAL A 73 11.40 0.28 -2.17
C VAL A 73 12.51 0.02 -1.16
N GLU A 74 12.71 0.96 -0.24
CA GLU A 74 13.80 0.90 0.76
C GLU A 74 13.36 0.31 2.11
N ASN A 75 12.05 0.22 2.33
CA ASN A 75 11.47 -0.13 3.63
C ASN A 75 10.83 -1.53 3.68
N PHE A 76 11.08 -2.37 2.67
CA PHE A 76 10.67 -3.77 2.74
C PHE A 76 11.77 -4.61 3.41
N PRO A 77 11.46 -5.33 4.51
CA PRO A 77 12.46 -6.08 5.24
C PRO A 77 13.15 -7.15 4.37
N GLY A 78 14.48 -7.29 4.51
CA GLY A 78 15.30 -8.23 3.77
C GLY A 78 16.06 -7.61 2.59
N PHE A 79 15.79 -6.36 2.25
CA PHE A 79 16.45 -5.64 1.15
C PHE A 79 17.16 -4.37 1.67
N PRO A 80 18.31 -4.51 2.34
CA PRO A 80 18.99 -3.36 2.97
C PRO A 80 19.52 -2.32 1.96
N ALA A 81 19.68 -2.70 0.70
CA ALA A 81 20.08 -1.81 -0.39
C ALA A 81 18.89 -1.28 -1.20
N GLY A 82 17.64 -1.55 -0.76
CA GLY A 82 16.45 -1.30 -1.56
C GLY A 82 16.24 -2.34 -2.68
N ILE A 83 15.06 -2.31 -3.26
CA ILE A 83 14.67 -3.13 -4.43
C ILE A 83 13.67 -2.36 -5.29
N GLN A 84 13.70 -2.56 -6.61
CA GLN A 84 12.69 -1.98 -7.48
C GLN A 84 11.31 -2.60 -7.20
N GLY A 85 10.27 -1.77 -7.11
CA GLY A 85 8.91 -2.21 -6.78
C GLY A 85 8.41 -3.34 -7.69
N PRO A 86 8.47 -3.23 -9.02
CA PRO A 86 8.09 -4.31 -9.94
C PRO A 86 8.87 -5.61 -9.70
N GLN A 87 10.19 -5.52 -9.48
CA GLN A 87 11.01 -6.70 -9.20
C GLN A 87 10.58 -7.40 -7.90
N LEU A 88 10.34 -6.64 -6.84
CA LEU A 88 9.84 -7.19 -5.58
C LEU A 88 8.52 -7.95 -5.78
N MET A 89 7.62 -7.38 -6.59
CA MET A 89 6.31 -8.00 -6.82
C MET A 89 6.41 -9.27 -7.67
N ASP A 90 7.31 -9.30 -8.67
CA ASP A 90 7.58 -10.49 -9.46
C ASP A 90 8.22 -11.61 -8.61
N ASP A 91 9.14 -11.26 -7.71
CA ASP A 91 9.77 -12.20 -6.79
C ASP A 91 8.74 -12.79 -5.82
N MET A 92 7.87 -11.96 -5.25
CA MET A 92 6.80 -12.41 -4.34
C MET A 92 5.76 -13.29 -5.06
N ARG A 93 5.42 -12.96 -6.30
CA ARG A 93 4.53 -13.73 -7.16
C ARG A 93 5.10 -15.13 -7.41
N THR A 94 6.35 -15.16 -7.88
CA THR A 94 7.09 -16.41 -8.14
C THR A 94 7.20 -17.27 -6.87
N GLN A 95 7.44 -16.64 -5.73
CA GLN A 95 7.50 -17.35 -4.44
C GLN A 95 6.15 -17.98 -4.07
N ALA A 96 5.04 -17.28 -4.26
CA ALA A 96 3.71 -17.83 -3.99
C ALA A 96 3.38 -19.03 -4.90
N GLU A 97 3.66 -18.92 -6.20
CA GLU A 97 3.51 -20.01 -7.18
C GLU A 97 4.38 -21.21 -6.83
N LYS A 98 5.65 -20.99 -6.45
CA LYS A 98 6.57 -22.05 -6.04
C LYS A 98 6.03 -22.92 -4.90
N PHE A 99 5.27 -22.34 -3.98
CA PHE A 99 4.66 -23.08 -2.87
C PHE A 99 3.28 -23.65 -3.19
N GLY A 100 2.76 -23.44 -4.40
CA GLY A 100 1.53 -24.07 -4.87
C GLY A 100 0.28 -23.15 -4.75
N ALA A 101 0.44 -21.84 -4.65
CA ALA A 101 -0.68 -20.94 -4.82
C ALA A 101 -1.14 -20.91 -6.29
N GLU A 102 -2.44 -20.98 -6.51
CA GLU A 102 -3.06 -20.82 -7.83
C GLU A 102 -3.33 -19.32 -8.06
N LEU A 103 -2.69 -18.71 -9.06
CA LEU A 103 -2.79 -17.28 -9.35
C LEU A 103 -3.62 -17.07 -10.62
N VAL A 104 -4.66 -16.24 -10.52
CA VAL A 104 -5.59 -15.96 -11.61
C VAL A 104 -5.66 -14.46 -11.88
N PRO A 105 -5.20 -13.96 -13.04
CA PRO A 105 -5.14 -12.53 -13.37
C PRO A 105 -6.52 -12.00 -13.83
N ARG A 106 -7.52 -12.12 -12.97
CA ARG A 106 -8.90 -11.70 -13.22
C ARG A 106 -9.45 -10.90 -12.06
N ASP A 107 -10.33 -9.96 -12.37
CA ASP A 107 -10.97 -9.10 -11.39
C ASP A 107 -12.18 -9.79 -10.75
N VAL A 108 -12.25 -9.76 -9.42
CA VAL A 108 -13.45 -10.15 -8.68
C VAL A 108 -14.51 -9.07 -8.86
N THR A 109 -15.71 -9.49 -9.27
CA THR A 109 -16.82 -8.58 -9.55
C THR A 109 -17.79 -8.44 -8.39
N GLU A 110 -17.97 -9.50 -7.61
CA GLU A 110 -18.91 -9.52 -6.49
C GLU A 110 -18.44 -10.50 -5.40
N VAL A 111 -18.78 -10.24 -4.15
CA VAL A 111 -18.55 -11.16 -3.03
C VAL A 111 -19.77 -11.21 -2.12
N ASP A 112 -20.10 -12.42 -1.62
CA ASP A 112 -20.98 -12.60 -0.47
C ASP A 112 -20.20 -13.30 0.65
N LEU A 113 -19.75 -12.49 1.61
CA LEU A 113 -18.97 -12.94 2.75
C LEU A 113 -19.86 -13.37 3.93
N THR A 114 -21.17 -13.24 3.81
CA THR A 114 -22.15 -13.70 4.82
C THR A 114 -22.58 -15.15 4.59
N ALA A 115 -22.53 -15.62 3.33
CA ALA A 115 -22.81 -16.98 2.95
C ALA A 115 -21.86 -18.00 3.60
N THR A 116 -22.28 -19.24 3.71
CA THR A 116 -21.47 -20.39 4.14
C THR A 116 -21.72 -21.55 3.20
N PRO A 117 -20.75 -21.94 2.36
CA PRO A 117 -19.43 -21.30 2.13
C PRO A 117 -19.52 -19.88 1.57
N LYS A 118 -18.42 -19.10 1.70
CA LYS A 118 -18.29 -17.75 1.13
C LYS A 118 -18.36 -17.81 -0.38
N ILE A 119 -18.92 -16.77 -1.00
CA ILE A 119 -19.09 -16.71 -2.45
C ILE A 119 -18.22 -15.57 -3.01
N VAL A 120 -17.46 -15.87 -4.07
CA VAL A 120 -16.67 -14.90 -4.84
C VAL A 120 -17.03 -15.09 -6.31
N LYS A 121 -17.43 -14.01 -6.99
CA LYS A 121 -17.77 -14.05 -8.41
C LYS A 121 -16.72 -13.32 -9.26
N VAL A 122 -16.45 -13.90 -10.42
CA VAL A 122 -15.57 -13.37 -11.44
C VAL A 122 -16.32 -13.41 -12.78
N GLY A 123 -16.98 -12.31 -13.12
CA GLY A 123 -17.99 -12.31 -14.18
C GLY A 123 -19.14 -13.24 -13.83
N ASP A 124 -19.41 -14.23 -14.70
CA ASP A 124 -20.49 -15.23 -14.50
C ASP A 124 -20.04 -16.46 -13.69
N GLU A 125 -18.75 -16.59 -13.43
CA GLU A 125 -18.21 -17.72 -12.67
C GLU A 125 -18.38 -17.50 -11.16
N VAL A 126 -18.79 -18.59 -10.48
CA VAL A 126 -19.02 -18.60 -9.03
C VAL A 126 -18.01 -19.52 -8.35
N HIS A 127 -17.17 -18.95 -7.52
CA HIS A 127 -16.22 -19.66 -6.67
C HIS A 127 -16.71 -19.68 -5.22
N ARG A 128 -16.48 -20.79 -4.54
CA ARG A 128 -16.87 -20.98 -3.13
C ARG A 128 -15.63 -21.25 -2.30
N ALA A 129 -15.60 -20.72 -1.08
CA ALA A 129 -14.50 -20.95 -0.13
C ALA A 129 -14.96 -20.98 1.32
N HIS A 130 -14.24 -21.73 2.15
CA HIS A 130 -14.42 -21.70 3.60
C HIS A 130 -13.99 -20.36 4.19
N ALA A 131 -12.89 -19.78 3.67
CA ALA A 131 -12.39 -18.50 4.08
C ALA A 131 -12.03 -17.60 2.89
N VAL A 132 -12.11 -16.27 3.10
CA VAL A 132 -11.67 -15.26 2.11
C VAL A 132 -10.79 -14.25 2.80
N ILE A 133 -9.62 -13.98 2.21
CA ILE A 133 -8.75 -12.86 2.59
C ILE A 133 -8.95 -11.74 1.57
N VAL A 134 -9.31 -10.54 2.05
CA VAL A 134 -9.45 -9.34 1.22
C VAL A 134 -8.17 -8.52 1.35
N ALA A 135 -7.36 -8.52 0.30
CA ALA A 135 -6.05 -7.84 0.20
C ALA A 135 -6.00 -6.85 -0.97
N THR A 136 -7.13 -6.17 -1.23
CA THR A 136 -7.34 -5.31 -2.40
C THR A 136 -6.60 -3.97 -2.36
N GLY A 137 -5.85 -3.71 -1.28
CA GLY A 137 -5.08 -2.49 -1.12
C GLY A 137 -5.94 -1.23 -1.01
N SER A 138 -5.36 -0.11 -1.40
CA SER A 138 -6.03 1.20 -1.39
C SER A 138 -5.68 1.97 -2.66
N LYS A 139 -6.59 2.85 -3.09
CA LYS A 139 -6.29 3.82 -4.15
C LYS A 139 -6.03 5.18 -3.52
N TYR A 140 -4.95 5.80 -3.95
CA TYR A 140 -4.68 7.20 -3.61
C TYR A 140 -5.73 8.11 -4.23
N ARG A 141 -6.12 9.12 -3.50
CA ARG A 141 -7.03 10.13 -3.98
C ARG A 141 -6.26 11.41 -4.26
N TYR A 142 -5.92 11.61 -5.50
CA TYR A 142 -5.23 12.80 -5.96
C TYR A 142 -6.12 14.05 -5.89
N LEU A 143 -5.50 15.22 -5.92
CA LEU A 143 -6.21 16.51 -5.92
C LEU A 143 -6.88 16.77 -7.27
N GLY A 144 -6.36 16.19 -8.35
CA GLY A 144 -6.81 16.39 -9.73
C GLY A 144 -6.25 17.67 -10.33
N LEU A 145 -5.06 18.09 -9.91
CA LEU A 145 -4.38 19.29 -10.41
C LEU A 145 -3.42 18.92 -11.54
N ASP A 146 -3.28 19.81 -12.54
CA ASP A 146 -2.56 19.55 -13.80
C ASP A 146 -1.12 19.04 -13.60
N ASN A 147 -0.38 19.60 -12.64
CA ASN A 147 1.01 19.22 -12.38
C ASN A 147 1.17 18.07 -11.39
N GLU A 148 0.10 17.61 -10.75
CA GLU A 148 0.16 16.63 -9.67
C GLU A 148 0.77 15.30 -10.14
N GLN A 149 0.27 14.75 -11.26
CA GLN A 149 0.75 13.47 -11.79
C GLN A 149 2.21 13.54 -12.27
N ARG A 150 2.59 14.64 -12.90
CA ARG A 150 3.96 14.85 -13.40
C ARG A 150 4.99 14.94 -12.27
N LEU A 151 4.57 15.44 -11.13
CA LEU A 151 5.42 15.68 -9.96
C LEU A 151 5.34 14.57 -8.90
N LEU A 152 4.63 13.47 -9.18
CA LEU A 152 4.64 12.29 -8.31
C LEU A 152 6.07 11.75 -8.16
N GLY A 153 6.48 11.45 -6.91
CA GLY A 153 7.85 11.06 -6.58
C GLY A 153 8.87 12.19 -6.69
N ARG A 154 8.44 13.40 -7.12
CA ARG A 154 9.30 14.59 -7.30
C ARG A 154 8.86 15.76 -6.41
N GLY A 155 8.27 15.42 -5.27
CA GLY A 155 7.76 16.37 -4.28
C GLY A 155 6.25 16.32 -4.09
N VAL A 156 5.50 15.66 -4.97
CA VAL A 156 4.13 15.20 -4.69
C VAL A 156 4.20 13.74 -4.26
N SER A 157 3.59 13.43 -3.12
CA SER A 157 3.48 12.07 -2.59
C SER A 157 2.07 11.81 -2.08
N ALA A 158 1.65 10.57 -2.12
CA ALA A 158 0.40 10.09 -1.55
C ALA A 158 0.63 9.16 -0.33
N CYS A 159 1.88 9.00 0.10
CA CYS A 159 2.27 8.12 1.20
C CYS A 159 3.35 8.79 2.07
N ALA A 160 2.95 9.35 3.19
CA ALA A 160 3.88 10.02 4.11
C ALA A 160 4.93 9.06 4.70
N THR A 161 4.53 7.83 5.02
CA THR A 161 5.43 6.82 5.61
C THR A 161 6.42 6.24 4.60
N CYS A 162 6.07 6.25 3.31
CA CYS A 162 6.97 5.80 2.25
C CYS A 162 8.04 6.84 1.94
N ASP A 163 7.62 8.09 1.79
CA ASP A 163 8.42 9.16 1.18
C ASP A 163 8.92 10.20 2.19
N GLY A 164 8.44 10.17 3.45
CA GLY A 164 8.75 11.20 4.44
C GLY A 164 10.23 11.40 4.71
N PHE A 165 11.02 10.34 4.59
CA PHE A 165 12.47 10.39 4.76
C PHE A 165 13.17 11.29 3.71
N PHE A 166 12.67 11.32 2.48
CA PHE A 166 13.25 12.13 1.39
C PHE A 166 12.99 13.64 1.54
N PHE A 167 12.11 14.03 2.46
CA PHE A 167 11.73 15.43 2.69
C PHE A 167 12.28 15.99 3.99
N ARG A 168 13.44 15.51 4.44
CA ARG A 168 14.11 16.01 5.64
C ARG A 168 14.42 17.50 5.53
N ASP A 169 14.22 18.19 6.65
CA ASP A 169 14.52 19.60 6.82
C ASP A 169 13.82 20.52 5.81
N GLN A 170 12.69 20.05 5.25
CA GLN A 170 11.88 20.81 4.30
C GLN A 170 10.54 21.19 4.91
N ASP A 171 9.95 22.27 4.38
CA ASP A 171 8.56 22.59 4.67
C ASP A 171 7.64 21.69 3.84
N ILE A 172 6.67 21.07 4.48
CA ILE A 172 5.74 20.10 3.86
C ILE A 172 4.32 20.62 3.98
N VAL A 173 3.52 20.39 2.94
CA VAL A 173 2.07 20.61 2.96
C VAL A 173 1.35 19.26 2.97
N VAL A 174 0.47 19.04 3.93
CA VAL A 174 -0.46 17.90 3.99
C VAL A 174 -1.86 18.38 3.64
N VAL A 175 -2.47 17.80 2.61
CA VAL A 175 -3.82 18.20 2.17
C VAL A 175 -4.84 17.20 2.68
N GLY A 176 -5.67 17.61 3.61
CA GLY A 176 -6.72 16.76 4.18
C GLY A 176 -7.18 17.25 5.55
N GLY A 177 -8.18 16.58 6.12
CA GLY A 177 -8.73 16.95 7.44
C GLY A 177 -9.38 15.75 8.15
N GLY A 178 -9.08 14.52 7.71
CA GLY A 178 -9.48 13.28 8.36
C GLY A 178 -8.34 12.68 9.19
N ASP A 179 -8.60 11.52 9.82
CA ASP A 179 -7.62 10.84 10.68
C ASP A 179 -6.30 10.57 9.96
N SER A 180 -6.33 10.07 8.72
CA SER A 180 -5.11 9.82 7.93
C SER A 180 -4.26 11.09 7.74
N ALA A 181 -4.90 12.24 7.45
CA ALA A 181 -4.16 13.49 7.30
C ALA A 181 -3.51 13.96 8.60
N MET A 182 -4.17 13.75 9.75
CA MET A 182 -3.62 14.07 11.07
C MET A 182 -2.46 13.14 11.43
N GLU A 183 -2.61 11.85 11.14
CA GLU A 183 -1.58 10.85 11.35
C GLU A 183 -0.34 11.16 10.51
N GLU A 184 -0.52 11.40 9.22
CA GLU A 184 0.57 11.72 8.29
C GLU A 184 1.24 13.04 8.64
N ALA A 185 0.47 14.09 8.96
CA ALA A 185 1.04 15.36 9.39
C ALA A 185 1.89 15.19 10.66
N THR A 186 1.39 14.44 11.64
CA THR A 186 2.13 14.17 12.88
C THR A 186 3.38 13.33 12.62
N PHE A 187 3.29 12.33 11.73
CA PHE A 187 4.44 11.50 11.36
C PHE A 187 5.53 12.33 10.68
N LEU A 188 5.16 13.17 9.73
CA LEU A 188 6.10 13.99 8.95
C LEU A 188 6.86 15.01 9.80
N THR A 189 6.33 15.44 10.94
CA THR A 189 7.06 16.36 11.85
C THR A 189 8.38 15.78 12.37
N ARG A 190 8.58 14.46 12.28
CA ARG A 190 9.84 13.78 12.64
C ARG A 190 10.98 14.14 11.68
N PHE A 191 10.66 14.51 10.46
CA PHE A 191 11.61 14.77 9.38
C PHE A 191 11.58 16.23 8.95
N ALA A 192 10.40 16.82 8.80
CA ALA A 192 10.18 18.15 8.27
C ALA A 192 10.64 19.27 9.21
N SER A 193 11.02 20.41 8.64
CA SER A 193 11.17 21.67 9.37
C SER A 193 9.82 22.18 9.88
N SER A 194 8.80 22.14 9.03
CA SER A 194 7.42 22.44 9.40
C SER A 194 6.43 21.64 8.52
N VAL A 195 5.22 21.40 9.04
CA VAL A 195 4.13 20.76 8.32
C VAL A 195 2.91 21.66 8.31
N THR A 196 2.43 22.06 7.13
CA THR A 196 1.21 22.87 7.01
C THR A 196 0.06 21.98 6.57
N VAL A 197 -0.96 21.84 7.41
CA VAL A 197 -2.20 21.13 7.07
C VAL A 197 -3.15 22.08 6.35
N VAL A 198 -3.44 21.78 5.09
CA VAL A 198 -4.41 22.51 4.28
C VAL A 198 -5.72 21.74 4.25
N HIS A 199 -6.81 22.36 4.73
CA HIS A 199 -8.13 21.75 4.69
C HIS A 199 -9.18 22.73 4.20
N ARG A 200 -10.07 22.26 3.30
CA ARG A 200 -11.09 23.10 2.64
C ARG A 200 -12.22 23.59 3.53
N ARG A 201 -12.37 23.04 4.74
CA ARG A 201 -13.37 23.44 5.74
C ARG A 201 -12.65 24.03 6.95
N GLU A 202 -13.37 24.84 7.72
CA GLU A 202 -12.89 25.35 9.00
C GLU A 202 -12.77 24.24 10.05
N GLU A 203 -13.63 23.23 9.97
CA GLU A 203 -13.65 22.11 10.91
C GLU A 203 -13.01 20.84 10.32
N LEU A 204 -12.16 20.21 11.14
CA LEU A 204 -11.56 18.92 10.82
C LEU A 204 -12.58 17.78 11.02
N ARG A 205 -12.48 16.75 10.20
CA ARG A 205 -13.31 15.53 10.32
C ARG A 205 -12.62 14.40 11.08
N ALA A 206 -11.36 14.57 11.43
CA ALA A 206 -10.59 13.62 12.21
C ALA A 206 -11.23 13.40 13.59
N SER A 207 -10.95 12.28 14.21
CA SER A 207 -11.33 12.01 15.60
C SER A 207 -10.70 13.04 16.55
N LYS A 208 -11.36 13.34 17.66
CA LYS A 208 -10.87 14.34 18.61
C LYS A 208 -9.48 14.06 19.16
N ILE A 209 -9.16 12.77 19.33
CA ILE A 209 -7.83 12.35 19.79
C ILE A 209 -6.75 12.67 18.74
N MET A 210 -7.03 12.44 17.45
CA MET A 210 -6.10 12.73 16.38
C MET A 210 -5.94 14.24 16.14
N GLN A 211 -7.06 15.00 16.25
CA GLN A 211 -7.00 16.47 16.21
C GLN A 211 -6.12 17.02 17.33
N LYS A 212 -6.34 16.56 18.57
CA LYS A 212 -5.54 17.03 19.71
C LYS A 212 -4.06 16.71 19.54
N ARG A 213 -3.72 15.50 19.12
CA ARG A 213 -2.32 15.10 18.89
C ARG A 213 -1.63 15.98 17.85
N ALA A 214 -2.34 16.34 16.78
CA ALA A 214 -1.80 17.23 15.75
C ALA A 214 -1.72 18.69 16.21
N GLN A 215 -2.71 19.16 17.00
CA GLN A 215 -2.75 20.51 17.54
C GLN A 215 -1.67 20.78 18.60
N ASP A 216 -1.33 19.75 19.39
CA ASP A 216 -0.29 19.84 20.42
C ASP A 216 1.14 19.84 19.82
N ASN A 217 1.29 19.68 18.49
CA ASN A 217 2.59 19.63 17.82
C ASN A 217 2.98 20.99 17.25
N GLU A 218 4.03 21.59 17.81
CA GLU A 218 4.50 22.95 17.46
C GLU A 218 4.98 23.10 16.02
N LYS A 219 5.36 22.00 15.34
CA LYS A 219 5.76 22.02 13.93
C LYS A 219 4.57 22.04 12.97
N ILE A 220 3.33 21.79 13.46
CA ILE A 220 2.14 21.76 12.61
C ILE A 220 1.50 23.14 12.56
N ARG A 221 1.35 23.64 11.33
CA ARG A 221 0.65 24.88 11.00
C ARG A 221 -0.69 24.55 10.34
N TRP A 222 -1.66 25.45 10.47
CA TRP A 222 -3.02 25.25 10.01
C TRP A 222 -3.43 26.26 8.94
N ALA A 223 -3.92 25.75 7.81
CA ALA A 223 -4.53 26.53 6.73
C ALA A 223 -5.94 25.98 6.49
N LEU A 224 -6.84 26.25 7.43
CA LEU A 224 -8.24 25.85 7.37
C LEU A 224 -9.05 26.78 6.46
N GLY A 225 -10.17 26.33 5.93
CA GLY A 225 -10.96 27.06 4.93
C GLY A 225 -10.21 27.27 3.61
N LYS A 226 -9.12 26.55 3.37
CA LYS A 226 -8.26 26.72 2.20
C LYS A 226 -8.20 25.45 1.35
N GLN A 227 -8.01 25.63 0.06
CA GLN A 227 -7.83 24.53 -0.90
C GLN A 227 -6.61 24.81 -1.75
N VAL A 228 -5.79 23.79 -1.99
CA VAL A 228 -4.70 23.87 -2.97
C VAL A 228 -5.33 23.92 -4.37
N THR A 229 -5.00 24.93 -5.14
CA THR A 229 -5.52 25.14 -6.51
C THR A 229 -4.46 24.86 -7.57
N GLU A 230 -3.18 24.89 -7.20
CA GLU A 230 -2.09 24.67 -8.13
C GLU A 230 -0.87 24.11 -7.40
N VAL A 231 -0.13 23.23 -8.08
CA VAL A 231 1.16 22.71 -7.66
C VAL A 231 2.21 23.24 -8.62
N HIS A 232 3.22 23.94 -8.09
CA HIS A 232 4.28 24.55 -8.88
C HIS A 232 5.54 23.71 -8.89
N GLY A 233 6.24 23.72 -10.01
CA GLY A 233 7.53 23.07 -10.19
C GLY A 233 7.73 22.54 -11.59
N ASP A 234 8.96 22.51 -12.06
CA ASP A 234 9.33 21.93 -13.35
C ASP A 234 9.79 20.48 -13.20
N SER A 235 10.94 20.27 -12.59
CA SER A 235 11.48 18.92 -12.31
C SER A 235 11.13 18.42 -10.92
N THR A 236 10.93 19.32 -9.96
CA THR A 236 10.52 19.03 -8.58
C THR A 236 9.54 20.09 -8.11
N VAL A 237 8.73 19.75 -7.10
CA VAL A 237 7.82 20.73 -6.49
C VAL A 237 8.60 21.87 -5.88
N SER A 238 8.22 23.10 -6.21
CA SER A 238 8.75 24.34 -5.62
C SER A 238 7.75 25.03 -4.68
N GLY A 239 6.47 24.65 -4.75
CA GLY A 239 5.42 25.19 -3.89
C GLY A 239 4.01 24.83 -4.39
N GLY A 240 3.02 25.38 -3.71
CA GLY A 240 1.61 25.30 -4.07
C GLY A 240 0.87 26.59 -3.78
N THR A 241 -0.19 26.85 -4.53
CA THR A 241 -1.04 28.03 -4.34
C THR A 241 -2.35 27.65 -3.66
N THR A 242 -2.80 28.48 -2.72
CA THR A 242 -4.17 28.54 -2.24
C THR A 242 -4.79 29.88 -2.65
N PRO A 243 -6.13 30.05 -2.73
CA PRO A 243 -6.75 31.29 -3.20
C PRO A 243 -6.31 32.58 -2.48
N SER A 244 -5.59 32.48 -1.37
CA SER A 244 -5.16 33.63 -0.58
C SER A 244 -3.68 33.66 -0.22
N SER A 245 -2.90 32.64 -0.61
CA SER A 245 -1.46 32.58 -0.27
C SER A 245 -0.69 31.59 -1.13
N PHE A 246 0.56 31.94 -1.44
CA PHE A 246 1.55 31.02 -1.98
C PHE A 246 2.29 30.37 -0.81
N CYS A 247 2.35 29.03 -0.79
CA CYS A 247 3.11 28.27 0.17
C CYS A 247 4.30 27.61 -0.55
N ARG A 248 5.51 27.98 -0.19
CA ARG A 248 6.73 27.36 -0.71
C ARG A 248 6.97 26.08 0.10
N ALA A 249 6.42 24.97 -0.37
CA ALA A 249 6.52 23.70 0.33
C ALA A 249 6.30 22.52 -0.62
N ARG A 250 6.81 21.34 -0.27
CA ARG A 250 6.51 20.12 -0.99
C ARG A 250 5.12 19.60 -0.60
N VAL A 251 4.37 19.12 -1.57
CA VAL A 251 2.96 18.74 -1.36
C VAL A 251 2.88 17.24 -1.17
N VAL A 252 2.35 16.82 -0.03
CA VAL A 252 1.92 15.44 0.19
C VAL A 252 0.43 15.36 -0.10
N ALA A 253 0.06 14.61 -1.12
CA ALA A 253 -1.32 14.44 -1.50
C ALA A 253 -2.07 13.55 -0.50
N ARG A 254 -3.38 13.72 -0.48
CA ARG A 254 -4.34 13.13 0.44
C ARG A 254 -4.42 11.61 0.32
N THR A 255 -4.16 10.87 1.38
CA THR A 255 -4.69 9.52 1.55
C THR A 255 -6.16 9.57 1.99
N SER A 256 -7.02 8.84 1.34
CA SER A 256 -8.36 8.55 1.82
C SER A 256 -8.56 7.04 1.83
N SER A 257 -8.21 6.41 2.92
CA SER A 257 -8.71 5.08 3.22
C SER A 257 -10.12 5.22 3.79
N GLN A 258 -11.14 5.01 2.99
CA GLN A 258 -12.37 4.25 3.31
C GLN A 258 -13.33 4.26 2.14
N PRO A 259 -13.83 3.09 1.69
CA PRO A 259 -15.01 3.05 0.84
C PRO A 259 -16.19 3.61 1.67
N ARG A 260 -16.96 4.51 1.07
CA ARG A 260 -18.27 4.86 1.64
C ARG A 260 -19.12 3.60 1.57
N SER A 261 -19.53 3.06 2.71
CA SER A 261 -20.68 2.18 2.77
C SER A 261 -21.88 2.98 2.26
N ASN A 262 -22.33 2.71 1.06
CA ASN A 262 -23.68 3.08 0.64
C ASN A 262 -24.64 2.14 1.35
N SER A 263 -25.02 2.46 2.57
CA SER A 263 -26.27 1.95 3.14
C SER A 263 -27.36 2.91 2.72
N PRO A 264 -28.38 2.46 1.97
CA PRO A 264 -29.61 3.24 1.83
C PRO A 264 -30.29 3.32 3.19
N ARG A 265 -30.80 4.51 3.54
CA ARG A 265 -31.72 4.71 4.65
C ARG A 265 -33.09 4.20 4.30
#